data_b0e64ae967652b7b361196c361a1a69c
#
_entry.id   b0e64ae967652b7b361196c361a1a69c
#
_cell.length_a   1.000
_cell.length_b   1.000
_cell.length_c   1.000
_cell.angle_alpha   90.00
_cell.angle_beta   90.00
_cell.angle_gamma   90.00
#
_symmetry.space_group_name_H-M   'P 1'
#
loop_
_entity.id
_entity.type
_entity.pdbx_description
1 polymer ?
#
loop_
_entity_poly.entity_id
_entity_poly.type
_entity_poly.pdbx_seq_one_letter_code
_entity_poly.pdbx_strand_id
1 'polypeptide(L)'
;MKAWQCAAAGGQDDLALLEVPAPLPRPGEVLVRVRAAALNFSDLLMLRGVYQVRPRPPFVPGQEIAGVVAGDGALWRRGARVAGKVFWGGFAEEVAVREDMLFGLPDDVPFEEGAALPVIWPTAWIALHDRARLSAGETVLIHAGAGGVGSAALQLARAAGARVFATAGGPDKAALCQELGAAAVFDTGSGPWLEPLMRLTDGRGVDVVFDPVGGETTDQSVKALARNGRLLIVGFAGGAIPAIKANRLLLKNASALGVYWSHDTDAPLVEHALAEVLALRAAGSIRLMVSQRHAFADLRKALVALQERRTVGKSVVTLP
;
A
#
# COMPACT_ATOMS: atom_id res chain seq x y z
N MET A 1 -1.33 19.64 20.77
CA MET A 1 -1.41 19.39 19.33
C MET A 1 -2.74 18.74 18.95
N LYS A 2 -3.21 18.96 17.75
CA LYS A 2 -4.40 18.27 17.25
C LYS A 2 -4.06 16.86 16.76
N ALA A 3 -4.89 15.89 17.14
CA ALA A 3 -4.75 14.52 16.70
C ALA A 3 -6.12 13.83 16.59
N TRP A 4 -6.26 12.93 15.64
CA TRP A 4 -7.40 12.03 15.55
C TRP A 4 -7.20 10.86 16.51
N GLN A 5 -7.97 10.82 17.58
CA GLN A 5 -7.85 9.79 18.61
C GLN A 5 -9.01 8.81 18.53
N CYS A 6 -8.70 7.52 18.63
CA CYS A 6 -9.64 6.42 18.73
C CYS A 6 -9.81 6.06 20.21
N ALA A 7 -11.01 6.26 20.75
CA ALA A 7 -11.31 6.01 22.16
C ALA A 7 -11.56 4.53 22.47
N ALA A 8 -12.08 3.78 21.47
CA ALA A 8 -12.39 2.35 21.57
C ALA A 8 -12.12 1.65 20.23
N ALA A 9 -11.94 0.34 20.23
CA ALA A 9 -11.70 -0.43 19.00
C ALA A 9 -13.03 -0.79 18.30
N GLY A 10 -13.81 0.22 17.88
CA GLY A 10 -15.12 0.06 17.24
C GLY A 10 -15.17 0.50 15.76
N GLY A 11 -14.09 1.07 15.26
CA GLY A 11 -13.99 1.54 13.87
C GLY A 11 -13.82 3.05 13.76
N GLN A 12 -14.06 3.60 12.57
CA GLN A 12 -13.89 5.04 12.31
C GLN A 12 -14.91 5.93 13.02
N ASP A 13 -16.01 5.36 13.53
CA ASP A 13 -17.02 6.11 14.27
C ASP A 13 -16.54 6.54 15.66
N ASP A 14 -15.56 5.80 16.20
CA ASP A 14 -14.91 6.14 17.47
C ASP A 14 -13.76 7.15 17.34
N LEU A 15 -13.49 7.64 16.13
CA LEU A 15 -12.49 8.68 15.89
C LEU A 15 -13.03 10.07 16.22
N ALA A 16 -12.27 10.81 17.03
CA ALA A 16 -12.51 12.22 17.32
C ALA A 16 -11.24 13.05 17.10
N LEU A 17 -11.39 14.23 16.52
CA LEU A 17 -10.30 15.20 16.43
C LEU A 17 -10.22 15.96 17.76
N LEU A 18 -9.15 15.73 18.51
CA LEU A 18 -8.96 16.25 19.86
C LEU A 18 -7.64 17.03 19.97
N GLU A 19 -7.57 17.89 20.98
CA GLU A 19 -6.29 18.41 21.46
C GLU A 19 -5.69 17.44 22.48
N VAL A 20 -4.50 16.97 22.18
CA VAL A 20 -3.75 16.02 23.02
C VAL A 20 -2.34 16.56 23.29
N PRO A 21 -1.67 16.12 24.36
CA PRO A 21 -0.27 16.46 24.58
C PRO A 21 0.59 16.01 23.38
N ALA A 22 1.62 16.78 23.04
CA ALA A 22 2.61 16.37 22.06
C ALA A 22 3.39 15.15 22.58
N PRO A 23 3.71 14.16 21.74
CA PRO A 23 4.49 13.00 22.15
C PRO A 23 5.94 13.43 22.49
N LEU A 24 6.50 12.81 23.51
CA LEU A 24 7.92 12.97 23.83
C LEU A 24 8.71 11.82 23.20
N PRO A 25 9.68 12.12 22.31
CA PRO A 25 10.53 11.09 21.69
C PRO A 25 11.31 10.32 22.75
N ARG A 26 11.38 9.01 22.63
CA ARG A 26 12.25 8.12 23.44
C ARG A 26 13.65 8.06 22.83
N PRO A 27 14.65 7.51 23.52
CA PRO A 27 15.94 7.22 22.91
C PRO A 27 15.78 6.41 21.61
N GLY A 28 16.39 6.88 20.51
CA GLY A 28 16.25 6.30 19.17
C GLY A 28 15.01 6.76 18.39
N GLU A 29 14.25 7.72 18.93
CA GLU A 29 13.13 8.37 18.24
C GLU A 29 13.41 9.86 18.03
N VAL A 30 12.81 10.41 16.97
CA VAL A 30 12.73 11.85 16.73
C VAL A 30 11.28 12.30 16.63
N LEU A 31 11.04 13.57 16.96
CA LEU A 31 9.76 14.22 16.74
C LEU A 31 9.67 14.69 15.29
N VAL A 32 8.62 14.28 14.58
CA VAL A 32 8.33 14.74 13.23
C VAL A 32 7.07 15.58 13.24
N ARG A 33 7.16 16.82 12.73
CA ARG A 33 5.98 17.63 12.39
C ARG A 33 5.43 17.12 11.09
N VAL A 34 4.24 16.55 11.14
CA VAL A 34 3.57 15.92 9.99
C VAL A 34 3.04 17.02 9.06
N ARG A 35 3.31 16.87 7.77
CA ARG A 35 2.77 17.71 6.68
C ARG A 35 1.74 16.97 5.85
N ALA A 36 1.91 15.67 5.72
CA ALA A 36 0.94 14.79 5.09
C ALA A 36 0.96 13.40 5.75
N ALA A 37 -0.19 12.75 5.81
CA ALA A 37 -0.32 11.36 6.24
C ALA A 37 -1.20 10.60 5.24
N ALA A 38 -0.80 9.38 4.88
CA ALA A 38 -1.51 8.60 3.89
C ALA A 38 -2.42 7.55 4.53
N LEU A 39 -3.57 7.32 3.89
CA LEU A 39 -4.57 6.37 4.34
C LEU A 39 -4.29 4.98 3.78
N ASN A 40 -4.40 3.97 4.63
CA ASN A 40 -4.25 2.57 4.30
C ASN A 40 -5.46 1.74 4.74
N PHE A 41 -5.71 0.64 4.04
CA PHE A 41 -6.74 -0.30 4.47
C PHE A 41 -6.42 -0.91 5.85
N SER A 42 -5.13 -1.05 6.18
CA SER A 42 -4.66 -1.49 7.49
C SER A 42 -5.03 -0.53 8.63
N ASP A 43 -5.20 0.76 8.37
CA ASP A 43 -5.70 1.71 9.38
C ASP A 43 -7.13 1.37 9.78
N LEU A 44 -7.98 0.98 8.82
CA LEU A 44 -9.34 0.52 9.09
C LEU A 44 -9.36 -0.79 9.91
N LEU A 45 -8.45 -1.72 9.63
CA LEU A 45 -8.31 -2.96 10.39
C LEU A 45 -7.81 -2.69 11.81
N MET A 46 -6.88 -1.74 11.96
CA MET A 46 -6.36 -1.31 13.27
C MET A 46 -7.47 -0.68 14.11
N LEU A 47 -8.27 0.20 13.54
CA LEU A 47 -9.43 0.82 14.20
C LEU A 47 -10.45 -0.20 14.69
N ARG A 48 -10.59 -1.32 13.99
CA ARG A 48 -11.46 -2.45 14.37
C ARG A 48 -10.80 -3.46 15.31
N GLY A 49 -9.53 -3.28 15.67
CA GLY A 49 -8.78 -4.21 16.51
C GLY A 49 -8.48 -5.58 15.87
N VAL A 50 -8.57 -5.70 14.55
CA VAL A 50 -8.34 -6.96 13.79
C VAL A 50 -7.05 -6.95 12.95
N TYR A 51 -6.23 -5.92 13.09
CA TYR A 51 -4.91 -5.86 12.47
C TYR A 51 -3.84 -6.57 13.32
N GLN A 52 -2.67 -6.86 12.76
CA GLN A 52 -1.54 -7.47 13.48
C GLN A 52 -1.01 -6.55 14.59
N VAL A 53 -0.94 -5.25 14.32
CA VAL A 53 -0.59 -4.21 15.30
C VAL A 53 -1.87 -3.73 15.98
N ARG A 54 -1.95 -3.89 17.31
CA ARG A 54 -3.14 -3.59 18.11
C ARG A 54 -2.78 -2.65 19.26
N PRO A 55 -2.73 -1.33 19.03
CA PRO A 55 -2.51 -0.38 20.11
C PRO A 55 -3.68 -0.41 21.09
N ARG A 56 -3.39 -0.17 22.37
CA ARG A 56 -4.43 -0.05 23.40
C ARG A 56 -5.12 1.29 23.28
N PRO A 57 -6.46 1.34 23.24
CA PRO A 57 -7.19 2.61 23.32
C PRO A 57 -6.93 3.34 24.66
N PRO A 58 -6.93 4.70 24.70
CA PRO A 58 -7.04 5.56 23.51
C PRO A 58 -5.72 5.61 22.73
N PHE A 59 -5.79 5.65 21.39
CA PHE A 59 -4.61 5.77 20.53
C PHE A 59 -4.89 6.64 19.30
N VAL A 60 -3.84 7.17 18.69
CA VAL A 60 -3.89 7.89 17.42
C VAL A 60 -3.52 6.94 16.30
N PRO A 61 -4.38 6.68 15.30
CA PRO A 61 -4.06 5.82 14.16
C PRO A 61 -3.18 6.54 13.12
N GLY A 62 -2.96 5.90 11.96
CA GLY A 62 -2.13 6.40 10.86
C GLY A 62 -0.76 5.74 10.84
N GLN A 63 -0.43 5.13 9.70
CA GLN A 63 0.77 4.30 9.53
C GLN A 63 1.81 4.88 8.56
N GLU A 64 1.49 5.95 7.84
CA GLU A 64 2.40 6.58 6.87
C GLU A 64 2.38 8.09 7.04
N ILE A 65 3.55 8.67 7.10
CA ILE A 65 3.72 10.12 7.23
C ILE A 65 4.81 10.65 6.30
N ALA A 66 4.70 11.96 6.00
CA ALA A 66 5.82 12.77 5.56
C ALA A 66 5.77 14.11 6.26
N GLY A 67 6.93 14.68 6.54
CA GLY A 67 7.01 15.92 7.29
C GLY A 67 8.44 16.39 7.51
N VAL A 68 8.61 17.17 8.56
CA VAL A 68 9.88 17.80 8.90
C VAL A 68 10.28 17.40 10.31
N VAL A 69 11.51 17.00 10.50
CA VAL A 69 12.07 16.67 11.82
C VAL A 69 12.10 17.93 12.71
N ALA A 70 11.49 17.83 13.88
CA ALA A 70 11.30 18.97 14.79
C ALA A 70 12.42 19.14 15.83
N GLY A 71 13.22 18.09 16.06
CA GLY A 71 14.36 18.08 17.01
C GLY A 71 15.54 17.31 16.46
N ASP A 72 16.72 17.48 17.05
CA ASP A 72 17.90 16.71 16.66
C ASP A 72 17.87 15.30 17.25
N GLY A 73 18.18 14.31 16.43
CA GLY A 73 18.39 12.91 16.78
C GLY A 73 19.79 12.42 16.46
N ALA A 74 20.02 11.11 16.55
CA ALA A 74 21.29 10.49 16.19
C ALA A 74 21.47 10.45 14.65
N LEU A 75 20.40 10.08 13.92
CA LEU A 75 20.42 9.95 12.44
C LEU A 75 19.88 11.19 11.74
N TRP A 76 18.97 11.92 12.36
CA TRP A 76 18.24 13.03 11.73
C TRP A 76 18.49 14.34 12.45
N ARG A 77 18.61 15.44 11.68
CA ARG A 77 18.72 16.79 12.19
C ARG A 77 17.42 17.57 12.03
N ARG A 78 17.17 18.51 12.94
CA ARG A 78 16.04 19.45 12.84
C ARG A 78 16.00 20.07 11.45
N GLY A 79 14.81 20.14 10.87
CA GLY A 79 14.58 20.70 9.53
C GLY A 79 14.71 19.68 8.39
N ALA A 80 15.21 18.47 8.64
CA ALA A 80 15.28 17.44 7.62
C ALA A 80 13.88 17.07 7.11
N ARG A 81 13.73 16.99 5.79
CA ARG A 81 12.52 16.48 5.13
C ARG A 81 12.57 14.98 5.15
N VAL A 82 11.54 14.36 5.70
CA VAL A 82 11.49 12.90 5.88
C VAL A 82 10.13 12.34 5.51
N ALA A 83 10.12 11.07 5.15
CA ALA A 83 8.91 10.24 5.13
C ALA A 83 9.21 8.90 5.82
N GLY A 84 8.17 8.23 6.30
CA GLY A 84 8.36 6.97 6.99
C GLY A 84 7.07 6.25 7.33
N LYS A 85 7.22 4.97 7.59
CA LYS A 85 6.18 4.15 8.18
C LYS A 85 6.26 4.30 9.71
N VAL A 86 5.12 4.42 10.35
CA VAL A 86 4.98 4.36 11.80
C VAL A 86 4.03 3.22 12.17
N PHE A 87 4.13 2.68 13.37
CA PHE A 87 3.19 1.63 13.78
C PHE A 87 1.79 2.19 13.96
N TRP A 88 1.68 3.39 14.54
CA TRP A 88 0.49 4.24 14.70
C TRP A 88 0.94 5.65 15.05
N GLY A 89 0.03 6.61 15.11
CA GLY A 89 0.34 7.99 15.51
C GLY A 89 0.37 8.99 14.36
N GLY A 90 0.31 8.53 13.10
CA GLY A 90 0.49 9.39 11.92
C GLY A 90 -0.64 10.40 11.67
N PHE A 91 -1.84 10.18 12.22
CA PHE A 91 -2.94 11.13 12.06
C PHE A 91 -2.95 12.17 13.19
N ALA A 92 -1.83 12.87 13.35
CA ALA A 92 -1.58 13.95 14.31
C ALA A 92 -0.68 15.01 13.69
N GLU A 93 -0.66 16.22 14.29
CA GLU A 93 0.25 17.29 13.89
C GLU A 93 1.72 16.94 14.13
N GLU A 94 2.00 16.13 15.15
CA GLU A 94 3.34 15.67 15.49
C GLU A 94 3.31 14.19 15.91
N VAL A 95 4.35 13.46 15.58
CA VAL A 95 4.52 12.06 15.94
C VAL A 95 5.97 11.76 16.32
N ALA A 96 6.18 10.98 17.40
CA ALA A 96 7.49 10.44 17.73
C ALA A 96 7.72 9.16 16.90
N VAL A 97 8.81 9.13 16.16
CA VAL A 97 9.13 8.06 15.19
C VAL A 97 10.52 7.51 15.45
N ARG A 98 10.68 6.21 15.41
CA ARG A 98 12.00 5.57 15.39
C ARG A 98 12.79 6.11 14.20
N GLU A 99 14.02 6.52 14.46
CA GLU A 99 14.88 7.15 13.46
C GLU A 99 15.18 6.24 12.27
N ASP A 100 15.29 4.93 12.51
CA ASP A 100 15.55 3.89 11.51
C ASP A 100 14.34 3.56 10.61
N MET A 101 13.15 4.05 10.94
CA MET A 101 11.93 3.90 10.12
C MET A 101 11.69 5.08 9.18
N LEU A 102 12.55 6.09 9.24
CA LEU A 102 12.49 7.28 8.39
C LEU A 102 13.50 7.19 7.24
N PHE A 103 13.15 7.77 6.12
CA PHE A 103 14.08 8.02 5.01
C PHE A 103 14.00 9.47 4.57
N GLY A 104 15.11 9.98 4.01
CA GLY A 104 15.19 11.35 3.49
C GLY A 104 14.28 11.53 2.28
N LEU A 105 13.44 12.55 2.34
CA LEU A 105 12.55 12.90 1.24
C LEU A 105 13.25 13.92 0.35
N PRO A 106 13.50 13.62 -0.96
CA PRO A 106 14.08 14.57 -1.90
C PRO A 106 13.30 15.88 -1.96
N ASP A 107 13.99 16.99 -2.22
CA ASP A 107 13.38 18.34 -2.20
C ASP A 107 12.30 18.51 -3.26
N ASP A 108 12.43 17.80 -4.39
CA ASP A 108 11.49 17.82 -5.50
C ASP A 108 10.28 16.88 -5.30
N VAL A 109 10.20 16.14 -4.17
CA VAL A 109 9.06 15.30 -3.82
C VAL A 109 8.15 16.05 -2.85
N PRO A 110 6.89 16.35 -3.23
CA PRO A 110 5.90 16.93 -2.31
C PRO A 110 5.65 16.02 -1.11
N PHE A 111 5.30 16.58 0.06
CA PHE A 111 5.02 15.78 1.26
C PHE A 111 3.86 14.80 1.07
N GLU A 112 2.87 15.15 0.27
CA GLU A 112 1.73 14.28 -0.05
C GLU A 112 2.18 13.01 -0.79
N GLU A 113 3.07 13.17 -1.76
CA GLU A 113 3.68 12.04 -2.46
C GLU A 113 4.61 11.27 -1.53
N GLY A 114 5.40 11.99 -0.71
CA GLY A 114 6.27 11.41 0.30
C GLY A 114 5.52 10.54 1.31
N ALA A 115 4.36 10.99 1.79
CA ALA A 115 3.52 10.22 2.70
C ALA A 115 2.95 8.94 2.06
N ALA A 116 2.81 8.91 0.74
CA ALA A 116 2.30 7.76 0.00
C ALA A 116 3.38 6.71 -0.36
N LEU A 117 4.65 6.96 0.00
CA LEU A 117 5.78 6.07 -0.33
C LEU A 117 5.96 4.88 0.63
N PRO A 118 5.91 5.07 1.97
CA PRO A 118 6.51 4.12 2.91
C PRO A 118 5.90 2.72 2.96
N VAL A 119 4.63 2.54 2.59
CA VAL A 119 3.95 1.25 2.69
C VAL A 119 3.68 0.62 1.34
N ILE A 120 3.00 1.34 0.45
CA ILE A 120 2.53 0.71 -0.80
C ILE A 120 3.65 0.34 -1.77
N TRP A 121 4.69 1.16 -1.85
CA TRP A 121 5.77 0.94 -2.80
C TRP A 121 6.73 -0.17 -2.37
N PRO A 122 7.23 -0.24 -1.12
CA PRO A 122 8.00 -1.39 -0.66
C PRO A 122 7.20 -2.69 -0.73
N THR A 123 5.90 -2.66 -0.36
CA THR A 123 5.05 -3.84 -0.47
C THR A 123 4.97 -4.36 -1.90
N ALA A 124 4.74 -3.47 -2.87
CA ALA A 124 4.65 -3.84 -4.28
C ALA A 124 6.01 -4.31 -4.82
N TRP A 125 7.10 -3.61 -4.47
CA TRP A 125 8.44 -3.95 -4.90
C TRP A 125 8.88 -5.32 -4.35
N ILE A 126 8.75 -5.54 -3.05
CA ILE A 126 9.08 -6.80 -2.38
C ILE A 126 8.27 -7.95 -2.99
N ALA A 127 6.97 -7.74 -3.20
CA ALA A 127 6.12 -8.75 -3.82
C ALA A 127 6.62 -9.16 -5.21
N LEU A 128 6.89 -8.19 -6.06
CA LEU A 128 7.21 -8.45 -7.47
C LEU A 128 8.68 -8.86 -7.67
N HIS A 129 9.63 -8.16 -7.03
CA HIS A 129 11.06 -8.36 -7.31
C HIS A 129 11.71 -9.38 -6.36
N ASP A 130 11.44 -9.31 -5.06
CA ASP A 130 12.02 -10.26 -4.10
C ASP A 130 11.26 -11.59 -4.10
N ARG A 131 9.93 -11.57 -3.90
CA ARG A 131 9.14 -12.79 -3.74
C ARG A 131 8.83 -13.49 -5.06
N ALA A 132 8.31 -12.76 -6.05
CA ALA A 132 7.99 -13.34 -7.34
C ALA A 132 9.22 -13.48 -8.26
N ARG A 133 10.27 -12.68 -8.06
CA ARG A 133 11.41 -12.58 -8.98
C ARG A 133 10.95 -12.37 -10.41
N LEU A 134 10.07 -11.33 -10.56
CA LEU A 134 9.47 -10.99 -11.84
C LEU A 134 10.53 -10.70 -12.89
N SER A 135 10.38 -11.28 -14.06
CA SER A 135 11.29 -11.11 -15.19
C SER A 135 10.60 -10.41 -16.36
N ALA A 136 11.38 -9.71 -17.19
CA ALA A 136 10.88 -9.08 -18.41
C ALA A 136 10.22 -10.12 -19.33
N GLY A 137 9.10 -9.73 -19.97
CA GLY A 137 8.33 -10.59 -20.84
C GLY A 137 7.30 -11.48 -20.13
N GLU A 138 7.33 -11.60 -18.81
CA GLU A 138 6.29 -12.32 -18.07
C GLU A 138 4.96 -11.57 -18.07
N THR A 139 3.90 -12.30 -17.80
CA THR A 139 2.53 -11.77 -17.67
C THR A 139 2.14 -11.68 -16.21
N VAL A 140 1.59 -10.52 -15.80
CA VAL A 140 1.16 -10.26 -14.43
C VAL A 140 -0.30 -9.86 -14.39
N LEU A 141 -1.10 -10.49 -13.52
CA LEU A 141 -2.43 -10.02 -13.16
C LEU A 141 -2.39 -9.32 -11.81
N ILE A 142 -2.85 -8.08 -11.75
CA ILE A 142 -2.91 -7.28 -10.53
C ILE A 142 -4.36 -7.05 -10.15
N HIS A 143 -4.79 -7.63 -9.03
CA HIS A 143 -6.12 -7.37 -8.48
C HIS A 143 -6.17 -6.01 -7.77
N ALA A 144 -7.35 -5.37 -7.81
CA ALA A 144 -7.56 -4.01 -7.29
C ALA A 144 -6.50 -3.03 -7.82
N GLY A 145 -6.21 -3.07 -9.13
CA GLY A 145 -5.13 -2.33 -9.78
C GLY A 145 -5.18 -0.82 -9.60
N ALA A 146 -6.36 -0.25 -9.39
CA ALA A 146 -6.55 1.18 -9.10
C ALA A 146 -6.49 1.53 -7.59
N GLY A 147 -6.22 0.57 -6.71
CA GLY A 147 -5.98 0.83 -5.29
C GLY A 147 -4.55 1.31 -5.04
N GLY A 148 -4.24 1.75 -3.80
CA GLY A 148 -2.90 2.24 -3.47
C GLY A 148 -1.79 1.26 -3.86
N VAL A 149 -1.77 0.05 -3.29
CA VAL A 149 -0.72 -0.94 -3.57
C VAL A 149 -0.82 -1.51 -5.00
N GLY A 150 -2.04 -1.63 -5.54
CA GLY A 150 -2.25 -2.11 -6.91
C GLY A 150 -1.68 -1.17 -7.97
N SER A 151 -1.85 0.14 -7.80
CA SER A 151 -1.31 1.16 -8.72
C SER A 151 0.22 1.24 -8.67
N ALA A 152 0.82 1.01 -7.52
CA ALA A 152 2.28 0.87 -7.39
C ALA A 152 2.78 -0.41 -8.09
N ALA A 153 2.14 -1.55 -7.81
CA ALA A 153 2.49 -2.84 -8.43
C ALA A 153 2.38 -2.80 -9.96
N LEU A 154 1.34 -2.15 -10.49
CA LEU A 154 1.14 -2.02 -11.93
C LEU A 154 2.30 -1.27 -12.59
N GLN A 155 2.70 -0.15 -12.02
CA GLN A 155 3.80 0.65 -12.55
C GLN A 155 5.14 -0.08 -12.43
N LEU A 156 5.42 -0.75 -11.30
CA LEU A 156 6.65 -1.53 -11.11
C LEU A 156 6.73 -2.72 -12.04
N ALA A 157 5.63 -3.48 -12.22
CA ALA A 157 5.60 -4.60 -13.15
C ALA A 157 5.83 -4.14 -14.60
N ARG A 158 5.22 -3.02 -15.00
CA ARG A 158 5.45 -2.42 -16.31
C ARG A 158 6.90 -1.96 -16.48
N ALA A 159 7.47 -1.30 -15.47
CA ALA A 159 8.87 -0.85 -15.50
C ALA A 159 9.85 -2.03 -15.60
N ALA A 160 9.50 -3.20 -15.03
CA ALA A 160 10.24 -4.45 -15.17
C ALA A 160 10.08 -5.12 -16.54
N GLY A 161 9.31 -4.55 -17.47
CA GLY A 161 9.08 -5.11 -18.80
C GLY A 161 8.05 -6.23 -18.86
N ALA A 162 7.19 -6.38 -17.87
CA ALA A 162 6.11 -7.35 -17.85
C ALA A 162 4.88 -6.86 -18.64
N ARG A 163 4.10 -7.80 -19.19
CA ARG A 163 2.77 -7.53 -19.72
C ARG A 163 1.75 -7.56 -18.59
N VAL A 164 1.17 -6.41 -18.26
CA VAL A 164 0.33 -6.25 -17.07
C VAL A 164 -1.15 -6.28 -17.42
N PHE A 165 -1.91 -7.11 -16.72
CA PHE A 165 -3.36 -7.12 -16.69
C PHE A 165 -3.83 -6.63 -15.31
N ALA A 166 -5.01 -6.02 -15.23
CA ALA A 166 -5.55 -5.55 -13.96
C ALA A 166 -7.03 -5.89 -13.79
N THR A 167 -7.47 -6.05 -12.56
CA THR A 167 -8.90 -5.98 -12.22
C THR A 167 -9.17 -4.69 -11.46
N ALA A 168 -10.31 -4.06 -11.76
CA ALA A 168 -10.77 -2.84 -11.11
C ALA A 168 -12.30 -2.83 -11.02
N GLY A 169 -12.87 -2.06 -10.11
CA GLY A 169 -14.33 -1.94 -9.97
C GLY A 169 -14.82 -0.59 -10.51
N GLY A 170 -15.46 -0.60 -11.66
CA GLY A 170 -16.03 0.57 -12.32
C GLY A 170 -15.10 1.32 -13.27
N PRO A 171 -15.68 2.19 -14.13
CA PRO A 171 -14.99 2.80 -15.26
C PRO A 171 -13.81 3.71 -14.86
N ASP A 172 -13.96 4.54 -13.83
CA ASP A 172 -12.89 5.46 -13.42
C ASP A 172 -11.64 4.72 -12.95
N LYS A 173 -11.83 3.61 -12.23
CA LYS A 173 -10.73 2.76 -11.76
C LYS A 173 -10.09 2.00 -12.93
N ALA A 174 -10.89 1.57 -13.88
CA ALA A 174 -10.38 0.93 -15.09
C ALA A 174 -9.57 1.91 -15.93
N ALA A 175 -10.04 3.14 -16.10
CA ALA A 175 -9.33 4.21 -16.80
C ALA A 175 -7.96 4.49 -16.15
N LEU A 176 -7.89 4.57 -14.82
CA LEU A 176 -6.61 4.74 -14.13
C LEU A 176 -5.66 3.57 -14.40
N CYS A 177 -6.13 2.32 -14.35
CA CYS A 177 -5.27 1.17 -14.66
C CYS A 177 -4.73 1.22 -16.10
N GLN A 178 -5.54 1.64 -17.07
CA GLN A 178 -5.13 1.83 -18.47
C GLN A 178 -4.08 2.94 -18.59
N GLU A 179 -4.30 4.08 -17.94
CA GLU A 179 -3.37 5.21 -17.89
C GLU A 179 -2.01 4.79 -17.32
N LEU A 180 -2.00 3.94 -16.30
CA LEU A 180 -0.79 3.39 -15.71
C LEU A 180 -0.12 2.30 -16.55
N GLY A 181 -0.73 1.90 -17.68
CA GLY A 181 -0.15 1.01 -18.67
C GLY A 181 -0.57 -0.45 -18.59
N ALA A 182 -1.73 -0.75 -17.99
CA ALA A 182 -2.31 -2.09 -18.09
C ALA A 182 -2.68 -2.42 -19.54
N ALA A 183 -2.25 -3.58 -20.05
CA ALA A 183 -2.55 -4.06 -21.40
C ALA A 183 -4.04 -4.41 -21.58
N ALA A 184 -4.70 -4.84 -20.50
CA ALA A 184 -6.15 -4.96 -20.41
C ALA A 184 -6.60 -4.81 -18.95
N VAL A 185 -7.82 -4.30 -18.76
CA VAL A 185 -8.46 -4.14 -17.47
C VAL A 185 -9.81 -4.84 -17.47
N PHE A 186 -10.06 -5.65 -16.46
CA PHE A 186 -11.33 -6.34 -16.25
C PHE A 186 -12.12 -5.64 -15.15
N ASP A 187 -13.28 -5.11 -15.51
CA ASP A 187 -14.18 -4.51 -14.54
C ASP A 187 -14.93 -5.59 -13.76
N THR A 188 -14.62 -5.70 -12.47
CA THR A 188 -15.24 -6.69 -11.57
C THR A 188 -16.72 -6.42 -11.29
N GLY A 189 -17.22 -5.22 -11.58
CA GLY A 189 -18.65 -4.87 -11.49
C GLY A 189 -19.45 -5.31 -12.70
N SER A 190 -18.78 -5.54 -13.85
CA SER A 190 -19.44 -5.87 -15.12
C SER A 190 -19.48 -7.36 -15.43
N GLY A 191 -18.81 -8.20 -14.65
CA GLY A 191 -18.84 -9.65 -14.86
C GLY A 191 -17.54 -10.38 -14.48
N PRO A 192 -17.46 -11.68 -14.83
CA PRO A 192 -16.30 -12.51 -14.53
C PRO A 192 -15.08 -12.12 -15.37
N TRP A 193 -13.93 -11.98 -14.72
CA TRP A 193 -12.67 -11.59 -15.34
C TRP A 193 -11.82 -12.78 -15.87
N LEU A 194 -12.03 -13.97 -15.30
CA LEU A 194 -11.16 -15.12 -15.55
C LEU A 194 -11.18 -15.59 -17.04
N GLU A 195 -12.36 -15.76 -17.60
CA GLU A 195 -12.50 -16.24 -18.97
C GLU A 195 -11.94 -15.25 -20.01
N PRO A 196 -12.22 -13.93 -19.92
CA PRO A 196 -11.56 -12.94 -20.78
C PRO A 196 -10.02 -12.96 -20.64
N LEU A 197 -9.48 -13.10 -19.43
CA LEU A 197 -8.04 -13.21 -19.21
C LEU A 197 -7.47 -14.46 -19.92
N MET A 198 -8.12 -15.61 -19.75
CA MET A 198 -7.68 -16.86 -20.39
C MET A 198 -7.67 -16.74 -21.92
N ARG A 199 -8.66 -16.05 -22.51
CA ARG A 199 -8.65 -15.78 -23.98
C ARG A 199 -7.46 -14.90 -24.39
N LEU A 200 -7.13 -13.85 -23.61
CA LEU A 200 -6.00 -12.94 -23.90
C LEU A 200 -4.62 -13.58 -23.70
N THR A 201 -4.57 -14.74 -23.07
CA THR A 201 -3.36 -15.52 -22.81
C THR A 201 -3.35 -16.88 -23.54
N ASP A 202 -4.21 -17.06 -24.55
CA ASP A 202 -4.34 -18.27 -25.34
C ASP A 202 -4.53 -19.55 -24.49
N GLY A 203 -5.25 -19.43 -23.38
CA GLY A 203 -5.47 -20.49 -22.41
C GLY A 203 -4.29 -20.80 -21.47
N ARG A 204 -3.14 -20.15 -21.65
CA ARG A 204 -1.93 -20.38 -20.84
C ARG A 204 -2.09 -19.88 -19.41
N GLY A 205 -2.79 -18.77 -19.21
CA GLY A 205 -2.84 -18.04 -17.95
C GLY A 205 -1.65 -17.09 -17.76
N VAL A 206 -1.47 -16.58 -16.54
CA VAL A 206 -0.46 -15.57 -16.19
C VAL A 206 0.65 -16.15 -15.32
N ASP A 207 1.85 -15.58 -15.44
CA ASP A 207 3.04 -16.03 -14.70
C ASP A 207 2.98 -15.58 -13.24
N VAL A 208 2.42 -14.41 -12.97
CA VAL A 208 2.30 -13.85 -11.62
C VAL A 208 0.88 -13.31 -11.39
N VAL A 209 0.33 -13.58 -10.23
CA VAL A 209 -0.88 -12.90 -9.73
C VAL A 209 -0.52 -12.14 -8.45
N PHE A 210 -0.81 -10.85 -8.43
CA PHE A 210 -0.68 -9.97 -7.26
C PHE A 210 -2.07 -9.81 -6.62
N ASP A 211 -2.28 -10.41 -5.46
CA ASP A 211 -3.59 -10.48 -4.81
C ASP A 211 -3.64 -9.79 -3.45
N PRO A 212 -4.12 -8.52 -3.38
CA PRO A 212 -4.41 -7.83 -2.13
C PRO A 212 -5.86 -8.03 -1.66
N VAL A 213 -6.68 -8.82 -2.38
CA VAL A 213 -8.13 -8.92 -2.19
C VAL A 213 -8.51 -10.11 -1.33
N GLY A 214 -7.98 -11.29 -1.65
CA GLY A 214 -8.32 -12.53 -0.92
C GLY A 214 -9.65 -13.17 -1.32
N GLY A 215 -10.12 -14.11 -0.52
CA GLY A 215 -11.41 -14.77 -0.67
C GLY A 215 -11.59 -15.47 -2.02
N GLU A 216 -12.75 -15.32 -2.64
CA GLU A 216 -13.07 -15.93 -3.93
C GLU A 216 -12.14 -15.46 -5.07
N THR A 217 -11.64 -14.22 -5.00
CA THR A 217 -10.66 -13.71 -5.97
C THR A 217 -9.41 -14.59 -6.00
N THR A 218 -8.90 -15.01 -4.84
CA THR A 218 -7.77 -15.94 -4.76
C THR A 218 -8.08 -17.30 -5.38
N ASP A 219 -9.27 -17.84 -5.16
CA ASP A 219 -9.67 -19.12 -5.76
C ASP A 219 -9.69 -19.09 -7.29
N GLN A 220 -10.13 -17.99 -7.87
CA GLN A 220 -10.09 -17.75 -9.31
C GLN A 220 -8.66 -17.49 -9.79
N SER A 221 -7.85 -16.79 -9.00
CA SER A 221 -6.44 -16.48 -9.29
C SER A 221 -5.60 -17.74 -9.45
N VAL A 222 -5.81 -18.76 -8.61
CA VAL A 222 -5.14 -20.07 -8.77
C VAL A 222 -5.48 -20.73 -10.10
N LYS A 223 -6.73 -20.56 -10.60
CA LYS A 223 -7.11 -21.07 -11.93
C LYS A 223 -6.45 -20.29 -13.07
N ALA A 224 -6.22 -18.99 -12.85
CA ALA A 224 -5.59 -18.09 -13.83
C ALA A 224 -4.08 -18.28 -13.97
N LEU A 225 -3.40 -18.93 -13.01
CA LEU A 225 -1.96 -19.14 -13.09
C LEU A 225 -1.57 -20.02 -14.29
N ALA A 226 -0.48 -19.66 -14.94
CA ALA A 226 0.24 -20.50 -15.87
C ALA A 226 0.98 -21.63 -15.14
N ARG A 227 1.59 -22.56 -15.89
CA ARG A 227 2.54 -23.54 -15.33
C ARG A 227 3.73 -22.80 -14.72
N ASN A 228 4.17 -23.20 -13.52
CA ASN A 228 5.18 -22.55 -12.70
C ASN A 228 4.80 -21.12 -12.24
N GLY A 229 3.52 -20.75 -12.32
CA GLY A 229 3.04 -19.45 -11.92
C GLY A 229 3.15 -19.21 -10.41
N ARG A 230 3.16 -17.93 -10.01
CA ARG A 230 3.29 -17.49 -8.61
C ARG A 230 2.10 -16.63 -8.23
N LEU A 231 1.40 -17.04 -7.17
CA LEU A 231 0.37 -16.24 -6.52
C LEU A 231 0.97 -15.50 -5.33
N LEU A 232 0.97 -14.18 -5.36
CA LEU A 232 1.42 -13.32 -4.28
C LEU A 232 0.25 -12.98 -3.37
N ILE A 233 0.27 -13.45 -2.14
CA ILE A 233 -0.74 -13.17 -1.12
C ILE A 233 -0.30 -11.89 -0.40
N VAL A 234 -0.90 -10.75 -0.78
CA VAL A 234 -0.52 -9.41 -0.30
C VAL A 234 -1.46 -8.94 0.80
N GLY A 235 -2.73 -9.35 0.76
CA GLY A 235 -3.71 -8.92 1.75
C GLY A 235 -5.08 -9.53 1.52
N PHE A 236 -6.02 -9.11 2.38
CA PHE A 236 -7.38 -9.64 2.40
C PHE A 236 -8.41 -8.50 2.45
N ALA A 237 -8.24 -7.50 1.57
CA ALA A 237 -9.15 -6.34 1.51
C ALA A 237 -10.60 -6.72 1.17
N GLY A 238 -10.83 -7.90 0.63
CA GLY A 238 -12.15 -8.49 0.44
C GLY A 238 -12.82 -8.97 1.73
N GLY A 239 -12.06 -9.08 2.83
CA GLY A 239 -12.54 -9.47 4.16
C GLY A 239 -12.42 -10.96 4.47
N ALA A 240 -12.26 -11.83 3.47
CA ALA A 240 -12.16 -13.27 3.67
C ALA A 240 -10.72 -13.79 3.44
N ILE A 241 -10.22 -14.57 4.38
CA ILE A 241 -8.94 -15.29 4.21
C ILE A 241 -9.22 -16.53 3.35
N PRO A 242 -8.52 -16.70 2.20
CA PRO A 242 -8.78 -17.81 1.30
C PRO A 242 -8.20 -19.13 1.81
N ALA A 243 -8.84 -20.24 1.44
CA ALA A 243 -8.30 -21.58 1.59
C ALA A 243 -7.83 -22.10 0.23
N ILE A 244 -6.53 -22.12 -0.01
CA ILE A 244 -5.96 -22.55 -1.29
C ILE A 244 -5.95 -24.07 -1.38
N LYS A 245 -6.59 -24.62 -2.41
CA LYS A 245 -6.61 -26.06 -2.69
C LYS A 245 -5.25 -26.50 -3.26
N ALA A 246 -4.45 -27.22 -2.46
CA ALA A 246 -3.09 -27.63 -2.81
C ALA A 246 -2.98 -28.42 -4.12
N ASN A 247 -3.98 -29.26 -4.46
CA ASN A 247 -3.99 -30.01 -5.71
C ASN A 247 -3.97 -29.13 -6.96
N ARG A 248 -4.52 -27.91 -6.89
CA ARG A 248 -4.47 -26.95 -8.02
C ARG A 248 -3.06 -26.41 -8.24
N LEU A 249 -2.31 -26.16 -7.16
CA LEU A 249 -0.90 -25.75 -7.24
C LEU A 249 -0.05 -26.90 -7.79
N LEU A 250 -0.26 -28.12 -7.28
CA LEU A 250 0.44 -29.33 -7.74
C LEU A 250 0.36 -29.52 -9.26
N LEU A 251 -0.84 -29.45 -9.82
CA LEU A 251 -1.08 -29.72 -11.25
C LEU A 251 -0.41 -28.68 -12.18
N LYS A 252 -0.12 -27.48 -11.66
CA LYS A 252 0.52 -26.40 -12.41
C LYS A 252 1.98 -26.17 -12.02
N ASN A 253 2.53 -26.93 -11.07
CA ASN A 253 3.82 -26.62 -10.41
C ASN A 253 3.86 -25.16 -9.92
N ALA A 254 2.72 -24.61 -9.51
CA ALA A 254 2.59 -23.23 -9.10
C ALA A 254 2.89 -23.07 -7.61
N SER A 255 3.21 -21.84 -7.21
CA SER A 255 3.50 -21.47 -5.82
C SER A 255 2.53 -20.42 -5.31
N ALA A 256 2.21 -20.48 -4.02
CA ALA A 256 1.56 -19.40 -3.28
C ALA A 256 2.57 -18.80 -2.30
N LEU A 257 2.86 -17.51 -2.41
CA LEU A 257 3.90 -16.80 -1.70
C LEU A 257 3.29 -15.72 -0.82
N GLY A 258 3.53 -15.76 0.48
CA GLY A 258 3.17 -14.69 1.39
C GLY A 258 4.03 -13.44 1.17
N VAL A 259 3.41 -12.28 1.24
CA VAL A 259 4.07 -10.98 1.16
C VAL A 259 3.85 -10.25 2.47
N TYR A 260 4.84 -10.30 3.33
CA TYR A 260 4.89 -9.57 4.59
C TYR A 260 6.30 -9.02 4.80
N TRP A 261 6.40 -7.86 5.39
CA TRP A 261 7.65 -7.25 5.77
C TRP A 261 7.48 -6.37 7.02
N SER A 262 8.54 -6.22 7.76
CA SER A 262 8.63 -5.39 8.96
C SER A 262 9.99 -4.71 9.01
N HIS A 263 10.06 -3.46 9.46
CA HIS A 263 11.35 -2.80 9.71
C HIS A 263 12.21 -3.55 10.73
N ASP A 264 11.60 -4.30 11.65
CA ASP A 264 12.37 -5.04 12.67
C ASP A 264 13.15 -6.22 12.07
N THR A 265 12.72 -6.77 10.94
CA THR A 265 13.34 -7.94 10.29
C THR A 265 13.87 -7.65 8.90
N ASP A 266 13.29 -6.68 8.19
CA ASP A 266 13.52 -6.50 6.76
C ASP A 266 13.99 -5.08 6.40
N ALA A 267 14.51 -4.29 7.37
CA ALA A 267 14.94 -2.90 7.14
C ALA A 267 15.85 -2.73 5.92
N PRO A 268 16.92 -3.53 5.70
CA PRO A 268 17.76 -3.39 4.51
C PRO A 268 17.02 -3.63 3.20
N LEU A 269 16.04 -4.55 3.18
CA LEU A 269 15.22 -4.84 2.01
C LEU A 269 14.26 -3.69 1.71
N VAL A 270 13.69 -3.08 2.75
CA VAL A 270 12.79 -1.91 2.63
C VAL A 270 13.56 -0.69 2.13
N GLU A 271 14.75 -0.43 2.68
CA GLU A 271 15.64 0.65 2.23
C GLU A 271 16.02 0.48 0.76
N HIS A 272 16.40 -0.73 0.36
CA HIS A 272 16.71 -1.03 -1.04
C HIS A 272 15.49 -0.82 -1.94
N ALA A 273 14.33 -1.31 -1.56
CA ALA A 273 13.10 -1.12 -2.32
C ALA A 273 12.74 0.37 -2.50
N LEU A 274 12.88 1.17 -1.44
CA LEU A 274 12.63 2.62 -1.51
C LEU A 274 13.63 3.34 -2.39
N ALA A 275 14.92 2.98 -2.32
CA ALA A 275 15.95 3.54 -3.18
C ALA A 275 15.68 3.27 -4.67
N GLU A 276 15.32 2.04 -5.02
CA GLU A 276 14.95 1.64 -6.37
C GLU A 276 13.69 2.40 -6.85
N VAL A 277 12.67 2.53 -6.01
CA VAL A 277 11.45 3.29 -6.34
C VAL A 277 11.77 4.76 -6.62
N LEU A 278 12.59 5.39 -5.80
CA LEU A 278 13.00 6.78 -6.01
C LEU A 278 13.86 6.94 -7.28
N ALA A 279 14.72 5.97 -7.59
CA ALA A 279 15.50 5.96 -8.84
C ALA A 279 14.58 5.81 -10.07
N LEU A 280 13.60 4.91 -10.03
CA LEU A 280 12.62 4.75 -11.12
C LEU A 280 11.75 6.02 -11.30
N ARG A 281 11.40 6.69 -10.20
CA ARG A 281 10.72 7.99 -10.26
C ARG A 281 11.60 9.06 -10.92
N ALA A 282 12.84 9.18 -10.48
CA ALA A 282 13.78 10.15 -11.05
C ALA A 282 14.03 9.91 -12.56
N ALA A 283 14.03 8.65 -13.00
CA ALA A 283 14.10 8.26 -14.40
C ALA A 283 12.80 8.47 -15.18
N GLY A 284 11.70 8.92 -14.54
CA GLY A 284 10.39 9.07 -15.17
C GLY A 284 9.68 7.77 -15.54
N SER A 285 10.17 6.62 -15.08
CA SER A 285 9.59 5.30 -15.37
C SER A 285 8.31 5.04 -14.58
N ILE A 286 8.20 5.65 -13.41
CA ILE A 286 7.03 5.61 -12.54
C ILE A 286 6.70 7.02 -12.04
N ARG A 287 5.48 7.20 -11.54
CA ARG A 287 5.06 8.43 -10.88
C ARG A 287 4.43 8.11 -9.52
N LEU A 288 4.77 8.92 -8.51
CA LEU A 288 4.15 8.81 -7.20
C LEU A 288 2.77 9.43 -7.26
N MET A 289 1.74 8.59 -7.21
CA MET A 289 0.37 9.05 -7.37
C MET A 289 -0.32 9.28 -6.05
N VAL A 290 -0.79 10.51 -5.85
CA VAL A 290 -1.78 10.86 -4.85
C VAL A 290 -3.02 11.35 -5.59
N SER A 291 -4.03 10.51 -5.67
CA SER A 291 -5.25 10.81 -6.44
C SER A 291 -6.25 11.65 -5.66
N GLN A 292 -6.24 11.56 -4.34
CA GLN A 292 -7.16 12.28 -3.47
C GLN A 292 -6.42 12.93 -2.30
N ARG A 293 -6.61 14.24 -2.17
CA ARG A 293 -6.10 15.05 -1.07
C ARG A 293 -7.27 15.55 -0.24
N HIS A 294 -7.20 15.34 1.06
CA HIS A 294 -8.23 15.76 2.00
C HIS A 294 -7.62 16.70 3.03
N ALA A 295 -8.40 17.65 3.54
CA ALA A 295 -7.97 18.40 4.72
C ALA A 295 -7.88 17.46 5.94
N PHE A 296 -6.97 17.73 6.86
CA PHE A 296 -6.81 16.95 8.08
C PHE A 296 -8.12 16.77 8.86
N ALA A 297 -8.96 17.82 8.89
CA ALA A 297 -10.27 17.77 9.53
C ALA A 297 -11.27 16.79 8.88
N ASP A 298 -11.04 16.40 7.63
CA ASP A 298 -11.92 15.49 6.89
C ASP A 298 -11.45 14.02 6.90
N LEU A 299 -10.44 13.66 7.73
CA LEU A 299 -9.88 12.30 7.80
C LEU A 299 -10.97 11.23 7.94
N ARG A 300 -11.93 11.43 8.83
CA ARG A 300 -13.02 10.47 9.06
C ARG A 300 -13.82 10.20 7.79
N LYS A 301 -14.16 11.25 7.02
CA LYS A 301 -14.85 11.11 5.72
C LYS A 301 -13.99 10.35 4.70
N ALA A 302 -12.69 10.63 4.68
CA ALA A 302 -11.75 9.96 3.80
C ALA A 302 -11.61 8.46 4.13
N LEU A 303 -11.57 8.08 5.41
CA LEU A 303 -11.57 6.69 5.86
C LEU A 303 -12.87 5.96 5.52
N VAL A 304 -14.02 6.62 5.63
CA VAL A 304 -15.32 6.07 5.19
C VAL A 304 -15.29 5.80 3.68
N ALA A 305 -14.82 6.75 2.88
CA ALA A 305 -14.70 6.58 1.43
C ALA A 305 -13.78 5.41 1.05
N LEU A 306 -12.67 5.23 1.80
CA LEU A 306 -11.77 4.08 1.63
C LEU A 306 -12.45 2.76 1.97
N GLN A 307 -13.18 2.69 3.09
CA GLN A 307 -13.92 1.51 3.50
C GLN A 307 -14.98 1.10 2.49
N GLU A 308 -15.70 2.07 1.93
CA GLU A 308 -16.74 1.87 0.93
C GLU A 308 -16.16 1.66 -0.50
N ARG A 309 -14.84 1.58 -0.62
CA ARG A 309 -14.14 1.38 -1.90
C ARG A 309 -14.46 2.46 -2.94
N ARG A 310 -14.81 3.69 -2.49
CA ARG A 310 -15.07 4.84 -3.38
C ARG A 310 -13.81 5.59 -3.78
N THR A 311 -12.65 5.22 -3.21
CA THR A 311 -11.35 5.82 -3.54
C THR A 311 -10.79 5.28 -4.86
N VAL A 312 -10.11 6.14 -5.60
CA VAL A 312 -9.32 5.81 -6.79
C VAL A 312 -7.88 6.21 -6.47
N GLY A 313 -6.92 5.30 -6.61
CA GLY A 313 -5.52 5.53 -6.24
C GLY A 313 -5.28 5.67 -4.74
N LYS A 314 -4.23 6.41 -4.38
CA LYS A 314 -3.82 6.67 -2.99
C LYS A 314 -4.44 7.97 -2.48
N SER A 315 -4.94 7.94 -1.25
CA SER A 315 -5.52 9.08 -0.54
C SER A 315 -4.60 9.54 0.57
N VAL A 316 -4.49 10.84 0.76
CA VAL A 316 -3.73 11.48 1.84
C VAL A 316 -4.55 12.57 2.52
N VAL A 317 -4.24 12.83 3.78
CA VAL A 317 -4.64 14.06 4.49
C VAL A 317 -3.45 15.00 4.56
N THR A 318 -3.70 16.30 4.40
CA THR A 318 -2.69 17.35 4.49
C THR A 318 -2.86 18.15 5.77
N LEU A 319 -1.74 18.46 6.41
CA LEU A 319 -1.68 19.26 7.63
C LEU A 319 -1.01 20.61 7.32
N PRO A 320 -1.33 21.66 8.09
CA PRO A 320 -0.79 23.01 7.87
C PRO A 320 0.74 23.11 8.01
#